data_ffe7b7f917b7707126643aaab3c4a94e
#
_entry.id   ffe7b7f917b7707126643aaab3c4a94e
#
_cell.length_a   1.000
_cell.length_b   1.000
_cell.length_c   1.000
_cell.angle_alpha   90.00
_cell.angle_beta   90.00
_cell.angle_gamma   90.00
#
_symmetry.space_group_name_H-M   'P 1'
#
loop_
_entity.id
_entity.type
_entity.pdbx_description
1 polymer ?
#
loop_
_entity_poly.entity_id
_entity_poly.type
_entity_poly.pdbx_seq_one_letter_code
_entity_poly.pdbx_strand_id
1 'polypeptide(L)'
;MKPKYTVVLSRQTERFYKKLEEKDKAPLRECLISLENDAYSGKRLHGDLKENYSLRVGKSRIIYSVSEKDKIIFVIAIGQRKNVYQ
;
A
#
# COMPACT_ATOMS: atom_id res chain seq x y z
N MET A 1 19.97 -8.81 0.67
CA MET A 1 19.93 -7.86 -0.46
C MET A 1 19.10 -6.64 -0.13
N LYS A 2 19.50 -5.52 -0.68
CA LYS A 2 18.73 -4.30 -0.46
C LYS A 2 17.45 -4.32 -1.26
N PRO A 3 16.33 -3.86 -0.68
CA PRO A 3 15.11 -3.75 -1.45
C PRO A 3 15.25 -2.69 -2.55
N LYS A 4 14.48 -2.85 -3.62
CA LYS A 4 14.50 -1.91 -4.74
C LYS A 4 13.84 -0.58 -4.41
N TYR A 5 12.87 -0.62 -3.50
CA TYR A 5 12.09 0.57 -3.14
C TYR A 5 11.96 0.66 -1.63
N THR A 6 11.70 1.87 -1.15
CA THR A 6 11.41 2.11 0.25
C THR A 6 9.92 2.41 0.37
N VAL A 7 9.25 1.72 1.29
CA VAL A 7 7.82 1.93 1.53
C VAL A 7 7.65 2.98 2.62
N VAL A 8 6.84 3.99 2.31
CA VAL A 8 6.53 5.08 3.25
C VAL A 8 5.02 5.13 3.42
N LEU A 9 4.56 5.15 4.66
CA LEU A 9 3.14 5.24 4.96
C LEU A 9 2.77 6.69 5.24
N SER A 10 1.61 7.12 4.75
CA SER A 10 1.08 8.41 5.14
C SER A 10 0.79 8.38 6.63
N ARG A 11 0.68 9.56 7.25
CA ARG A 11 0.41 9.64 8.69
C ARG A 11 -0.89 8.93 9.05
N GLN A 12 -1.93 9.16 8.26
CA GLN A 12 -3.22 8.54 8.49
C GLN A 12 -3.15 7.03 8.34
N THR A 13 -2.42 6.56 7.34
CA THR A 13 -2.25 5.13 7.09
C THR A 13 -1.47 4.48 8.22
N GLU A 14 -0.43 5.14 8.70
CA GLU A 14 0.35 4.63 9.81
C GLU A 14 -0.50 4.47 11.07
N ARG A 15 -1.35 5.45 11.35
CA ARG A 15 -2.26 5.37 12.49
C ARG A 15 -3.22 4.20 12.36
N PHE A 16 -3.78 4.02 11.17
CA PHE A 16 -4.69 2.92 10.92
C PHE A 16 -3.99 1.59 11.13
N TYR A 17 -2.79 1.44 10.59
CA TYR A 17 -2.02 0.22 10.68
C TYR A 17 -1.69 -0.13 12.13
N LYS A 18 -1.27 0.85 12.90
CA LYS A 18 -0.89 0.63 14.30
C LYS A 18 -2.03 0.14 15.17
N LYS A 19 -3.27 0.48 14.80
CA LYS A 19 -4.46 0.10 15.57
C LYS A 19 -4.96 -1.29 15.25
N LEU A 20 -4.45 -1.91 14.20
CA LEU A 20 -4.89 -3.23 13.80
C LEU A 20 -4.40 -4.30 14.76
N GLU A 21 -5.21 -5.37 14.89
CA GLU A 21 -4.77 -6.55 15.60
C GLU A 21 -3.69 -7.25 14.79
N GLU A 22 -2.87 -8.05 15.46
CA GLU A 22 -1.76 -8.72 14.79
C GLU A 22 -2.22 -9.61 13.62
N LYS A 23 -3.36 -10.27 13.76
CA LYS A 23 -3.88 -11.14 12.70
C LYS A 23 -4.18 -10.38 11.41
N ASP A 24 -4.54 -9.12 11.53
CA ASP A 24 -4.82 -8.28 10.36
C ASP A 24 -3.57 -7.54 9.89
N LYS A 25 -2.68 -7.26 10.84
CA LYS A 25 -1.45 -6.53 10.56
C LYS A 25 -0.43 -7.39 9.81
N ALA A 26 -0.33 -8.67 10.16
CA ALA A 26 0.68 -9.55 9.57
C ALA A 26 0.58 -9.67 8.05
N PRO A 27 -0.61 -9.94 7.47
CA PRO A 27 -0.68 -10.02 6.01
C PRO A 27 -0.38 -8.69 5.33
N LEU A 28 -0.76 -7.57 5.96
CA LEU A 28 -0.43 -6.26 5.41
C LEU A 28 1.07 -6.00 5.45
N ARG A 29 1.72 -6.39 6.55
CA ARG A 29 3.16 -6.25 6.67
C ARG A 29 3.89 -7.01 5.58
N GLU A 30 3.48 -8.25 5.35
CA GLU A 30 4.09 -9.06 4.31
C GLU A 30 3.89 -8.46 2.93
N CYS A 31 2.70 -7.91 2.69
CA CYS A 31 2.41 -7.26 1.43
C CYS A 31 3.30 -6.02 1.22
N LEU A 32 3.46 -5.21 2.25
CA LEU A 32 4.30 -4.03 2.16
C LEU A 32 5.76 -4.40 1.90
N ILE A 33 6.24 -5.47 2.53
CA ILE A 33 7.58 -5.96 2.29
C ILE A 33 7.74 -6.44 0.85
N SER A 34 6.72 -7.14 0.36
CA SER A 34 6.72 -7.62 -1.03
C SER A 34 6.81 -6.47 -2.02
N LEU A 35 6.12 -5.36 -1.73
CA LEU A 35 6.16 -4.18 -2.59
C LEU A 35 7.56 -3.59 -2.72
N GLU A 36 8.40 -3.77 -1.71
CA GLU A 36 9.77 -3.26 -1.75
C GLU A 36 10.56 -3.83 -2.92
N ASN A 37 10.19 -5.00 -3.39
CA ASN A 37 10.87 -5.65 -4.51
C ASN A 37 10.02 -5.74 -5.77
N ASP A 38 8.72 -5.51 -5.65
CA ASP A 38 7.80 -5.61 -6.78
C ASP A 38 6.75 -4.51 -6.66
N ALA A 39 7.17 -3.29 -6.98
CA ALA A 39 6.35 -2.10 -6.79
C ALA A 39 5.08 -2.08 -7.64
N TYR A 40 5.08 -2.79 -8.75
CA TYR A 40 3.97 -2.76 -9.69
C TYR A 40 3.09 -4.00 -9.65
N SER A 41 3.12 -4.73 -8.54
CA SER A 41 2.30 -5.92 -8.39
C SER A 41 0.83 -5.61 -8.24
N GLY A 42 0.49 -4.38 -7.83
CA GLY A 42 -0.90 -3.97 -7.70
C GLY A 42 -1.51 -3.60 -9.03
N LYS A 43 -2.83 -3.43 -9.01
CA LYS A 43 -3.57 -3.06 -10.19
C LYS A 43 -3.59 -1.54 -10.32
N ARG A 44 -3.25 -1.04 -11.50
CA ARG A 44 -3.26 0.39 -11.76
C ARG A 44 -4.69 0.91 -11.79
N LEU A 45 -4.91 2.03 -11.11
CA LEU A 45 -6.22 2.66 -11.07
C LEU A 45 -6.39 3.62 -12.25
N HIS A 46 -7.66 3.88 -12.59
CA HIS A 46 -8.00 4.72 -13.72
C HIS A 46 -8.69 6.00 -13.24
N GLY A 47 -8.88 6.93 -14.18
CA GLY A 47 -9.56 8.18 -13.88
C GLY A 47 -8.68 9.09 -13.06
N ASP A 48 -9.27 9.70 -12.06
CA ASP A 48 -8.56 10.66 -11.21
C ASP A 48 -7.45 10.01 -10.39
N LEU A 49 -7.46 8.67 -10.30
CA LEU A 49 -6.48 7.93 -9.53
C LEU A 49 -5.47 7.22 -10.43
N LYS A 50 -5.32 7.67 -11.66
CA LYS A 50 -4.51 7.00 -12.67
C LYS A 50 -3.04 6.81 -12.30
N GLU A 51 -2.53 7.62 -11.40
CA GLU A 51 -1.14 7.51 -10.96
C GLU A 51 -0.99 6.56 -9.75
N ASN A 52 -2.08 5.98 -9.31
CA ASN A 52 -2.09 5.14 -8.13
C ASN A 52 -2.34 3.69 -8.47
N TYR A 53 -1.98 2.84 -7.53
CA TYR A 53 -2.15 1.39 -7.65
C TYR A 53 -2.96 0.88 -6.49
N SER A 54 -3.65 -0.22 -6.70
CA SER A 54 -4.48 -0.86 -5.68
C SER A 54 -4.07 -2.32 -5.54
N LEU A 55 -3.92 -2.77 -4.30
CA LEU A 55 -3.55 -4.14 -4.02
C LEU A 55 -4.46 -4.68 -2.90
N ARG A 56 -5.12 -5.79 -3.18
CA ARG A 56 -6.01 -6.42 -2.20
C ARG A 56 -5.22 -7.33 -1.28
N VAL A 57 -5.47 -7.20 0.03
CA VAL A 57 -4.84 -8.03 1.04
C VAL A 57 -5.93 -8.50 2.01
N GLY A 58 -6.45 -9.72 1.78
CA GLY A 58 -7.55 -10.23 2.58
C GLY A 58 -8.78 -9.34 2.48
N LYS A 59 -9.26 -8.84 3.60
CA LYS A 59 -10.41 -7.92 3.64
C LYS A 59 -10.00 -6.48 3.37
N SER A 60 -8.72 -6.22 3.30
CA SER A 60 -8.20 -4.87 3.18
C SER A 60 -7.73 -4.56 1.77
N ARG A 61 -7.49 -3.29 1.52
CA ARG A 61 -6.97 -2.83 0.25
C ARG A 61 -5.97 -1.72 0.50
N ILE A 62 -4.85 -1.78 -0.21
CA ILE A 62 -3.80 -0.78 -0.12
C ILE A 62 -3.83 0.06 -1.39
N ILE A 63 -3.85 1.37 -1.22
CA ILE A 63 -3.72 2.30 -2.34
C ILE A 63 -2.37 2.98 -2.20
N TYR A 64 -1.58 2.92 -3.25
CA TYR A 64 -0.23 3.47 -3.20
C TYR A 64 0.17 4.09 -4.53
N SER A 65 1.19 4.94 -4.48
CA SER A 65 1.82 5.48 -5.68
C SER A 65 3.30 5.10 -5.66
N VAL A 66 3.93 5.14 -6.83
CA VAL A 66 5.34 4.77 -6.97
C VAL A 66 6.10 5.94 -7.54
N SER A 67 7.19 6.32 -6.88
CA SER A 67 8.12 7.31 -7.40
C SER A 67 9.38 6.58 -7.88
N GLU A 68 9.52 6.46 -9.19
CA GLU A 68 10.71 5.81 -9.76
C GLU A 68 11.95 6.64 -9.52
N LYS A 69 11.79 7.94 -9.54
CA LYS A 69 12.93 8.83 -9.35
C LYS A 69 13.56 8.65 -7.97
N ASP A 70 12.70 8.57 -6.95
CA ASP A 70 13.16 8.47 -5.57
C ASP A 70 13.19 7.04 -5.05
N LYS A 71 12.67 6.09 -5.85
CA LYS A 71 12.53 4.70 -5.44
C LYS A 71 11.74 4.56 -4.15
N ILE A 72 10.61 5.26 -4.11
CA ILE A 72 9.73 5.27 -2.96
C ILE A 72 8.33 4.80 -3.37
N ILE A 73 7.76 3.93 -2.54
CA ILE A 73 6.35 3.54 -2.65
C ILE A 73 5.63 4.27 -1.53
N PHE A 74 4.74 5.19 -1.89
CA PHE A 74 4.01 5.96 -0.91
C PHE A 74 2.62 5.37 -0.74
N VAL A 75 2.35 4.81 0.44
CA VAL A 75 1.06 4.20 0.74
C VAL A 75 0.12 5.30 1.22
N ILE A 76 -0.84 5.61 0.37
CA ILE A 76 -1.78 6.71 0.59
C ILE A 76 -2.90 6.30 1.53
N ALA A 77 -3.39 5.07 1.38
CA ALA A 77 -4.51 4.61 2.18
C ALA A 77 -4.48 3.10 2.34
N ILE A 78 -4.93 2.65 3.50
CA ILE A 78 -5.20 1.24 3.77
C ILE A 78 -6.59 1.23 4.39
N GLY A 79 -7.46 0.37 3.90
CA GLY A 79 -8.79 0.29 4.49
C GLY A 79 -9.53 -0.91 3.98
N GLN A 80 -10.73 -1.07 4.50
CA GLN A 80 -11.58 -2.12 4.01
C GLN A 80 -12.12 -1.73 2.65
N ARG A 81 -12.41 -2.73 1.85
CA ARG A 81 -12.81 -2.56 0.46
C ARG A 81 -13.90 -1.51 0.24
N LYS A 82 -14.87 -1.46 1.13
CA LYS A 82 -16.01 -0.55 0.97
C LYS A 82 -15.65 0.93 1.08
N ASN A 83 -14.59 1.24 1.81
CA ASN A 83 -14.31 2.62 2.19
C ASN A 83 -13.21 3.29 1.41
N VAL A 84 -12.41 2.52 0.71
CA VAL A 84 -11.19 3.05 0.09
C VAL A 84 -11.46 3.93 -1.12
N TYR A 85 -12.56 3.69 -1.81
CA TYR A 85 -12.90 4.42 -3.03
C TYR A 85 -13.95 5.50 -2.87
N GLN A 86 -14.26 5.87 -1.67
CA GLN A 86 -15.27 6.91 -1.45
C GLN A 86 -14.68 8.29 -1.39
#